data_d02e6bfc6d413d9eb9466cc2f1f25493
#
_entry.id   d02e6bfc6d413d9eb9466cc2f1f25493
#
_cell.length_a   1.000
_cell.length_b   1.000
_cell.length_c   1.000
_cell.angle_alpha   90.00
_cell.angle_beta   90.00
_cell.angle_gamma   90.00
#
_symmetry.space_group_name_H-M   'P 1'
#
loop_
_entity.id
_entity.type
_entity.pdbx_description
1 polymer ?
#
loop_
_entity_poly.entity_id
_entity_poly.type
_entity_poly.pdbx_seq_one_letter_code
_entity_poly.pdbx_strand_id
1 'polypeptide(L)'
;MHLALQAIAAVMVACCLSLQALAGTQRAEPLADAVRTALSAAVSEEDVHRAALQRTELVGMRDAWVQRMQPLLERRLRRAAVGQWRQEWGSQGLQRELLETVWYEATRSRLEPELVLGLIEVESDFRKFAVSSAGALGLMQVMPFWMRELAQADPRRLFHLRTNVRFGCVILRHYLDREAGDLFMALGRYNGSRGRAAYPQAALAAQARWKI
;
A
#
# COMPACT_ATOMS: atom_id res chain seq x y z
N MET A 1 -31.01 27.56 -4.65
CA MET A 1 -30.60 26.39 -3.85
C MET A 1 -30.21 25.17 -4.69
N HIS A 2 -30.87 24.86 -5.81
CA HIS A 2 -30.56 23.69 -6.67
C HIS A 2 -29.23 23.78 -7.43
N LEU A 3 -28.84 24.99 -7.91
CA LEU A 3 -27.57 25.20 -8.64
C LEU A 3 -26.31 25.03 -7.78
N ALA A 4 -26.40 25.39 -6.47
CA ALA A 4 -25.28 25.23 -5.56
C ALA A 4 -25.02 23.75 -5.17
N LEU A 5 -26.06 22.93 -5.08
CA LEU A 5 -25.92 21.48 -4.82
C LEU A 5 -25.34 20.73 -6.03
N GLN A 6 -25.66 21.14 -7.25
CA GLN A 6 -25.09 20.53 -8.47
C GLN A 6 -23.60 20.87 -8.64
N ALA A 7 -23.17 22.10 -8.27
CA ALA A 7 -21.77 22.47 -8.29
C ALA A 7 -20.91 21.71 -7.27
N ILE A 8 -21.44 21.46 -6.08
CA ILE A 8 -20.75 20.68 -5.03
C ILE A 8 -20.63 19.20 -5.44
N ALA A 9 -21.69 18.64 -6.04
CA ALA A 9 -21.65 17.27 -6.55
C ALA A 9 -20.64 17.10 -7.71
N ALA A 10 -20.56 18.08 -8.61
CA ALA A 10 -19.62 18.06 -9.72
C ALA A 10 -18.14 18.19 -9.26
N VAL A 11 -17.87 19.00 -8.23
CA VAL A 11 -16.53 19.13 -7.64
C VAL A 11 -16.13 17.86 -6.89
N MET A 12 -17.06 17.21 -6.18
CA MET A 12 -16.80 15.94 -5.48
C MET A 12 -16.54 14.80 -6.48
N VAL A 13 -17.28 14.73 -7.57
CA VAL A 13 -17.07 13.73 -8.64
C VAL A 13 -15.75 13.99 -9.37
N ALA A 14 -15.40 15.24 -9.65
CA ALA A 14 -14.11 15.60 -10.26
C ALA A 14 -12.93 15.31 -9.33
N CYS A 15 -13.07 15.48 -8.01
CA CYS A 15 -12.05 15.13 -7.04
C CYS A 15 -11.86 13.61 -6.91
N CYS A 16 -12.93 12.81 -6.99
CA CYS A 16 -12.85 11.35 -7.03
C CYS A 16 -12.25 10.82 -8.34
N LEU A 17 -12.53 11.46 -9.47
CA LEU A 17 -11.95 11.10 -10.77
C LEU A 17 -10.46 11.46 -10.85
N SER A 18 -10.01 12.54 -10.21
CA SER A 18 -8.60 12.92 -10.18
C SER A 18 -7.74 12.03 -9.26
N LEU A 19 -8.30 11.43 -8.19
CA LEU A 19 -7.59 10.41 -7.42
C LEU A 19 -7.44 9.08 -8.17
N GLN A 20 -8.41 8.71 -9.01
CA GLN A 20 -8.29 7.50 -9.85
C GLN A 20 -7.23 7.64 -10.96
N ALA A 21 -6.92 8.86 -11.39
CA ALA A 21 -5.88 9.12 -12.38
C ALA A 21 -4.44 9.00 -11.82
N LEU A 22 -4.26 8.91 -10.50
CA LEU A 22 -2.97 8.69 -9.84
C LEU A 22 -2.64 7.21 -9.65
N ALA A 23 -3.59 6.30 -9.88
CA ALA A 23 -3.41 4.87 -9.73
C ALA A 23 -2.44 4.32 -10.79
N GLY A 24 -1.33 3.86 -10.30
CA GLY A 24 -0.15 3.24 -10.84
C GLY A 24 -0.09 2.86 -12.32
N THR A 25 0.86 3.46 -13.01
CA THR A 25 1.38 2.99 -14.29
C THR A 25 2.77 2.38 -14.10
N GLN A 26 2.95 1.53 -13.09
CA GLN A 26 4.18 0.76 -12.95
C GLN A 26 4.48 0.08 -14.28
N ARG A 27 5.66 0.34 -14.85
CA ARG A 27 6.08 -0.27 -16.11
C ARG A 27 6.90 -1.52 -15.80
N ALA A 28 6.69 -2.58 -16.58
CA ALA A 28 7.60 -3.71 -16.58
C ALA A 28 8.94 -3.21 -17.12
N GLU A 29 9.96 -3.20 -16.29
CA GLU A 29 11.34 -2.97 -16.68
C GLU A 29 12.07 -4.32 -16.63
N PRO A 30 12.91 -4.65 -17.61
CA PRO A 30 13.73 -5.84 -17.53
C PRO A 30 14.58 -5.81 -16.26
N LEU A 31 14.39 -6.79 -15.38
CA LEU A 31 15.21 -6.94 -14.18
C LEU A 31 16.45 -7.78 -14.54
N ALA A 32 17.61 -7.36 -14.07
CA ALA A 32 18.78 -8.23 -14.06
C ALA A 32 18.48 -9.48 -13.23
N ASP A 33 19.01 -10.64 -13.64
CA ASP A 33 18.68 -11.92 -12.98
C ASP A 33 19.00 -11.94 -11.49
N ALA A 34 20.10 -11.31 -11.09
CA ALA A 34 20.46 -11.16 -9.68
C ALA A 34 19.40 -10.36 -8.88
N VAL A 35 18.85 -9.28 -9.47
CA VAL A 35 17.80 -8.47 -8.85
C VAL A 35 16.50 -9.27 -8.77
N ARG A 36 16.13 -9.97 -9.84
CA ARG A 36 14.95 -10.86 -9.84
C ARG A 36 15.05 -11.92 -8.75
N THR A 37 16.20 -12.59 -8.65
CA THR A 37 16.45 -13.61 -7.62
C THR A 37 16.31 -13.02 -6.22
N ALA A 38 16.91 -11.86 -5.95
CA ALA A 38 16.84 -11.19 -4.65
C ALA A 38 15.39 -10.79 -4.29
N LEU A 39 14.64 -10.25 -5.25
CA LEU A 39 13.22 -9.89 -5.04
C LEU A 39 12.35 -11.13 -4.83
N SER A 40 12.58 -12.21 -5.60
CA SER A 40 11.86 -13.47 -5.44
C SER A 40 12.12 -14.09 -4.07
N ALA A 41 13.37 -14.09 -3.59
CA ALA A 41 13.70 -14.50 -2.25
C ALA A 41 12.98 -13.64 -1.20
N ALA A 42 13.03 -12.31 -1.32
CA ALA A 42 12.36 -11.39 -0.42
C ALA A 42 10.84 -11.58 -0.37
N VAL A 43 10.22 -12.00 -1.47
CA VAL A 43 8.79 -12.32 -1.51
C VAL A 43 8.50 -13.69 -0.90
N SER A 44 9.39 -14.68 -1.09
CA SER A 44 9.19 -16.08 -0.67
C SER A 44 9.56 -16.36 0.78
N GLU A 45 10.51 -15.61 1.35
CA GLU A 45 10.98 -15.80 2.72
C GLU A 45 9.87 -15.56 3.75
N GLU A 46 9.16 -16.63 4.11
CA GLU A 46 8.04 -16.54 5.04
C GLU A 46 8.45 -16.85 6.49
N ASP A 47 9.39 -17.73 6.71
CA ASP A 47 9.56 -18.34 8.03
C ASP A 47 10.71 -17.79 8.89
N VAL A 48 11.83 -17.39 8.29
CA VAL A 48 13.00 -16.92 9.05
C VAL A 48 12.73 -15.57 9.73
N HIS A 49 12.08 -14.67 9.03
CA HIS A 49 11.71 -13.35 9.58
C HIS A 49 10.56 -13.44 10.58
N ARG A 50 9.63 -14.38 10.42
CA ARG A 50 8.53 -14.59 11.37
C ARG A 50 9.08 -14.94 12.75
N ALA A 51 10.02 -15.86 12.83
CA ALA A 51 10.66 -16.25 14.08
C ALA A 51 11.44 -15.08 14.71
N ALA A 52 12.12 -14.26 13.91
CA ALA A 52 12.82 -13.07 14.41
C ALA A 52 11.87 -12.01 14.97
N LEU A 53 10.70 -11.81 14.34
CA LEU A 53 9.68 -10.83 14.77
C LEU A 53 8.78 -11.35 15.91
N GLN A 54 8.90 -12.60 16.30
CA GLN A 54 8.25 -13.18 17.49
C GLN A 54 9.00 -12.90 18.80
N ARG A 55 10.13 -12.18 18.75
CA ARG A 55 10.81 -11.74 19.98
C ARG A 55 9.87 -10.86 20.80
N THR A 56 9.83 -11.07 22.11
CA THR A 56 8.91 -10.39 23.04
C THR A 56 8.92 -8.86 22.88
N GLU A 57 10.09 -8.25 22.70
CA GLU A 57 10.24 -6.82 22.51
C GLU A 57 9.53 -6.32 21.23
N LEU A 58 9.71 -7.04 20.10
CA LEU A 58 9.10 -6.68 18.83
C LEU A 58 7.58 -6.89 18.84
N VAL A 59 7.09 -7.91 19.56
CA VAL A 59 5.65 -8.12 19.78
C VAL A 59 5.07 -6.95 20.57
N GLY A 60 5.72 -6.51 21.65
CA GLY A 60 5.29 -5.34 22.43
C GLY A 60 5.25 -4.06 21.59
N MET A 61 6.27 -3.82 20.77
CA MET A 61 6.31 -2.67 19.86
C MET A 61 5.18 -2.71 18.82
N ARG A 62 4.94 -3.87 18.23
CA ARG A 62 3.82 -4.09 17.30
C ARG A 62 2.49 -3.78 17.97
N ASP A 63 2.24 -4.36 19.14
CA ASP A 63 0.96 -4.22 19.82
C ASP A 63 0.71 -2.77 20.26
N ALA A 64 1.73 -2.08 20.75
CA ALA A 64 1.64 -0.66 21.06
C ALA A 64 1.35 0.19 19.80
N TRP A 65 1.99 -0.14 18.67
CA TRP A 65 1.74 0.54 17.39
C TRP A 65 0.31 0.28 16.90
N VAL A 66 -0.14 -0.98 16.91
CA VAL A 66 -1.50 -1.35 16.51
C VAL A 66 -2.54 -0.61 17.36
N GLN A 67 -2.36 -0.56 18.69
CA GLN A 67 -3.27 0.17 19.58
C GLN A 67 -3.37 1.66 19.22
N ARG A 68 -2.27 2.30 18.84
CA ARG A 68 -2.28 3.71 18.39
C ARG A 68 -2.97 3.87 17.03
N MET A 69 -2.72 2.96 16.08
CA MET A 69 -3.26 3.06 14.72
C MET A 69 -4.73 2.68 14.61
N GLN A 70 -5.24 1.81 15.47
CA GLN A 70 -6.61 1.30 15.41
C GLN A 70 -7.66 2.44 15.33
N PRO A 71 -7.68 3.44 16.22
CA PRO A 71 -8.68 4.51 16.16
C PRO A 71 -8.50 5.43 14.94
N LEU A 72 -7.29 5.56 14.41
CA LEU A 72 -7.02 6.32 13.19
C LEU A 72 -7.60 5.59 11.98
N LEU A 73 -7.36 4.28 11.88
CA LEU A 73 -7.90 3.44 10.82
C LEU A 73 -9.43 3.46 10.83
N GLU A 74 -10.05 3.29 11.99
CA GLU A 74 -11.51 3.35 12.12
C GLU A 74 -12.09 4.69 11.65
N ARG A 75 -11.46 5.80 12.03
CA ARG A 75 -11.87 7.13 11.54
C ARG A 75 -11.73 7.26 10.04
N ARG A 76 -10.64 6.73 9.48
CA ARG A 76 -10.38 6.78 8.05
C ARG A 76 -11.38 5.96 7.25
N LEU A 77 -11.65 4.73 7.68
CA LEU A 77 -12.60 3.83 7.06
C LEU A 77 -14.05 4.37 7.10
N ARG A 78 -14.43 5.06 8.17
CA ARG A 78 -15.76 5.71 8.26
C ARG A 78 -15.93 6.87 7.28
N ARG A 79 -14.86 7.51 6.84
CA ARG A 79 -14.87 8.60 5.85
C ARG A 79 -14.84 8.10 4.41
N ALA A 80 -14.38 6.89 4.19
CA ALA A 80 -14.40 6.26 2.88
C ALA A 80 -15.84 6.03 2.41
N ALA A 81 -16.05 6.01 1.09
CA ALA A 81 -17.36 5.93 0.46
C ALA A 81 -18.24 4.82 1.06
N VAL A 82 -19.49 5.20 1.31
CA VAL A 82 -20.50 4.45 2.07
C VAL A 82 -20.62 3.00 1.61
N GLY A 83 -20.46 2.06 2.56
CA GLY A 83 -20.91 0.66 2.44
C GLY A 83 -19.78 -0.37 2.18
N GLN A 84 -18.79 -0.06 1.36
CA GLN A 84 -17.79 -1.05 0.93
C GLN A 84 -16.81 -1.43 2.06
N TRP A 85 -16.41 -0.49 2.92
CA TRP A 85 -15.52 -0.77 4.04
C TRP A 85 -16.12 -1.72 5.08
N ARG A 86 -17.47 -1.73 5.24
CA ARG A 86 -18.15 -2.63 6.19
C ARG A 86 -18.01 -4.09 5.78
N GLN A 87 -17.99 -4.38 4.50
CA GLN A 87 -17.78 -5.73 3.99
C GLN A 87 -16.33 -6.18 4.13
N GLU A 88 -15.39 -5.27 3.91
CA GLU A 88 -13.96 -5.60 3.89
C GLU A 88 -13.31 -5.48 5.28
N TRP A 89 -13.72 -4.48 6.09
CA TRP A 89 -13.09 -4.11 7.36
C TRP A 89 -14.08 -3.89 8.51
N GLY A 90 -15.27 -4.47 8.45
CA GLY A 90 -16.35 -4.24 9.39
C GLY A 90 -16.14 -4.75 10.80
N SER A 91 -15.14 -5.63 11.03
CA SER A 91 -14.79 -6.11 12.37
C SER A 91 -13.43 -5.57 12.82
N GLN A 92 -13.31 -5.36 14.14
CA GLN A 92 -12.02 -4.97 14.73
C GLN A 92 -10.92 -6.02 14.48
N GLY A 93 -11.27 -7.30 14.38
CA GLY A 93 -10.33 -8.38 14.08
C GLY A 93 -9.71 -8.21 12.68
N LEU A 94 -10.51 -7.90 11.65
CA LEU A 94 -10.01 -7.66 10.30
C LEU A 94 -9.15 -6.39 10.22
N GLN A 95 -9.52 -5.34 10.93
CA GLN A 95 -8.73 -4.11 11.00
C GLN A 95 -7.40 -4.35 11.71
N ARG A 96 -7.42 -5.13 12.81
CA ARG A 96 -6.20 -5.54 13.51
C ARG A 96 -5.29 -6.39 12.60
N GLU A 97 -5.84 -7.35 11.88
CA GLU A 97 -5.09 -8.18 10.92
C GLU A 97 -4.42 -7.31 9.83
N LEU A 98 -5.11 -6.29 9.32
CA LEU A 98 -4.54 -5.32 8.40
C LEU A 98 -3.34 -4.59 9.02
N LEU A 99 -3.51 -4.02 10.21
CA LEU A 99 -2.45 -3.28 10.89
C LEU A 99 -1.25 -4.18 11.23
N GLU A 100 -1.48 -5.38 11.76
CA GLU A 100 -0.40 -6.34 12.05
C GLU A 100 0.35 -6.74 10.77
N THR A 101 -0.37 -6.94 9.66
CA THR A 101 0.23 -7.26 8.36
C THR A 101 1.08 -6.09 7.85
N VAL A 102 0.56 -4.87 7.92
CA VAL A 102 1.30 -3.67 7.52
C VAL A 102 2.56 -3.50 8.36
N TRP A 103 2.43 -3.60 9.70
CA TRP A 103 3.59 -3.49 10.59
C TRP A 103 4.66 -4.52 10.26
N TYR A 104 4.25 -5.78 10.10
CA TYR A 104 5.15 -6.88 9.81
C TYR A 104 5.89 -6.70 8.47
N GLU A 105 5.18 -6.47 7.37
CA GLU A 105 5.77 -6.40 6.04
C GLU A 105 6.58 -5.10 5.83
N ALA A 106 6.16 -4.00 6.45
CA ALA A 106 6.93 -2.75 6.46
C ALA A 106 8.25 -2.92 7.22
N THR A 107 8.20 -3.42 8.47
CA THR A 107 9.40 -3.63 9.31
C THR A 107 10.38 -4.58 8.64
N ARG A 108 9.89 -5.69 8.06
CA ARG A 108 10.70 -6.65 7.32
C ARG A 108 11.40 -6.01 6.11
N SER A 109 10.72 -5.10 5.44
CA SER A 109 11.24 -4.37 4.27
C SER A 109 12.02 -3.10 4.64
N ARG A 110 12.28 -2.84 5.93
CA ARG A 110 12.92 -1.62 6.43
C ARG A 110 12.23 -0.35 5.94
N LEU A 111 10.90 -0.36 5.99
CA LEU A 111 10.03 0.78 5.71
C LEU A 111 9.29 1.20 6.99
N GLU A 112 8.90 2.47 7.07
CA GLU A 112 8.02 2.94 8.14
C GLU A 112 6.60 2.40 7.90
N PRO A 113 5.95 1.77 8.89
CA PRO A 113 4.57 1.28 8.73
C PRO A 113 3.57 2.39 8.37
N GLU A 114 3.79 3.61 8.86
CA GLU A 114 2.99 4.80 8.53
C GLU A 114 3.09 5.18 7.04
N LEU A 115 4.25 4.96 6.43
CA LEU A 115 4.42 5.15 4.99
C LEU A 115 3.57 4.14 4.21
N VAL A 116 3.55 2.89 4.63
CA VAL A 116 2.77 1.83 3.98
C VAL A 116 1.27 2.11 4.13
N LEU A 117 0.80 2.55 5.30
CA LEU A 117 -0.60 3.00 5.48
C LEU A 117 -0.94 4.17 4.58
N GLY A 118 -0.05 5.16 4.46
CA GLY A 118 -0.23 6.30 3.56
C GLY A 118 -0.32 5.88 2.10
N LEU A 119 0.49 4.91 1.68
CA LEU A 119 0.41 4.35 0.32
C LEU A 119 -0.91 3.61 0.09
N ILE A 120 -1.34 2.75 0.99
CA ILE A 120 -2.64 2.06 0.89
C ILE A 120 -3.78 3.07 0.77
N GLU A 121 -3.71 4.18 1.50
CA GLU A 121 -4.69 5.26 1.41
C GLU A 121 -4.72 5.90 0.02
N VAL A 122 -3.56 6.20 -0.56
CA VAL A 122 -3.45 6.84 -1.88
C VAL A 122 -3.79 5.88 -3.01
N GLU A 123 -3.34 4.63 -2.92
CA GLU A 123 -3.46 3.63 -3.98
C GLU A 123 -4.88 3.07 -4.11
N SER A 124 -5.52 2.78 -3.00
CA SER A 124 -6.80 2.06 -3.03
C SER A 124 -7.87 2.65 -2.14
N ASP A 125 -7.54 3.64 -1.30
CA ASP A 125 -8.43 4.08 -0.23
C ASP A 125 -8.90 2.91 0.65
N PHE A 126 -7.97 2.01 0.99
CA PHE A 126 -8.19 0.77 1.75
C PHE A 126 -9.14 -0.24 1.09
N ARG A 127 -9.43 -0.14 -0.19
CA ARG A 127 -10.25 -1.12 -0.91
C ARG A 127 -9.42 -2.36 -1.23
N LYS A 128 -9.72 -3.46 -0.54
CA LYS A 128 -8.99 -4.74 -0.65
C LYS A 128 -9.01 -5.32 -2.06
N PHE A 129 -10.12 -5.14 -2.76
CA PHE A 129 -10.35 -5.70 -4.10
C PHE A 129 -10.29 -4.63 -5.19
N ALA A 130 -9.58 -3.52 -4.95
CA ALA A 130 -9.42 -2.46 -5.95
C ALA A 130 -8.73 -2.98 -7.20
N VAL A 131 -9.25 -2.54 -8.36
CA VAL A 131 -8.64 -2.76 -9.69
C VAL A 131 -8.59 -1.41 -10.38
N SER A 132 -7.39 -0.97 -10.79
CA SER A 132 -7.26 0.27 -11.55
C SER A 132 -7.54 0.08 -13.03
N SER A 133 -7.72 1.17 -13.76
CA SER A 133 -7.84 1.16 -15.23
C SER A 133 -6.59 0.59 -15.93
N ALA A 134 -5.41 0.69 -15.28
CA ALA A 134 -4.16 0.08 -15.75
C ALA A 134 -4.01 -1.40 -15.36
N GLY A 135 -4.96 -1.97 -14.60
CA GLY A 135 -4.94 -3.36 -14.14
C GLY A 135 -4.12 -3.61 -12.88
N ALA A 136 -3.75 -2.58 -12.13
CA ALA A 136 -3.13 -2.73 -10.81
C ALA A 136 -4.13 -3.29 -9.79
N LEU A 137 -3.69 -4.14 -8.85
CA LEU A 137 -4.55 -4.94 -7.99
C LEU A 137 -4.31 -4.68 -6.50
N GLY A 138 -5.42 -4.62 -5.76
CA GLY A 138 -5.47 -4.68 -4.30
C GLY A 138 -5.03 -3.42 -3.59
N LEU A 139 -4.75 -3.53 -2.29
CA LEU A 139 -4.49 -2.43 -1.37
C LEU A 139 -3.35 -1.50 -1.81
N MET A 140 -2.23 -2.06 -2.24
CA MET A 140 -1.05 -1.30 -2.67
C MET A 140 -0.93 -1.21 -4.20
N GLN A 141 -2.00 -1.54 -4.95
CA GLN A 141 -2.08 -1.44 -6.41
C GLN A 141 -0.87 -2.04 -7.12
N VAL A 142 -0.57 -3.28 -6.79
CA VAL A 142 0.56 -4.02 -7.39
C VAL A 142 0.18 -4.47 -8.79
N MET A 143 1.08 -4.23 -9.76
CA MET A 143 0.89 -4.67 -11.13
C MET A 143 1.05 -6.19 -11.26
N PRO A 144 0.16 -6.87 -12.01
CA PRO A 144 0.16 -8.33 -12.16
C PRO A 144 1.45 -8.93 -12.68
N PHE A 145 2.25 -8.19 -13.44
CA PHE A 145 3.52 -8.69 -13.97
C PHE A 145 4.51 -9.02 -12.84
N TRP A 146 4.51 -8.27 -11.73
CA TRP A 146 5.37 -8.56 -10.58
C TRP A 146 5.10 -9.96 -10.00
N MET A 147 3.83 -10.36 -9.91
CA MET A 147 3.48 -11.70 -9.45
C MET A 147 4.00 -12.78 -10.39
N ARG A 148 3.88 -12.59 -11.71
CA ARG A 148 4.39 -13.53 -12.70
C ARG A 148 5.92 -13.62 -12.67
N GLU A 149 6.60 -12.48 -12.58
CA GLU A 149 8.06 -12.45 -12.63
C GLU A 149 8.74 -12.92 -11.34
N LEU A 150 8.18 -12.59 -10.18
CA LEU A 150 8.82 -12.87 -8.90
C LEU A 150 8.37 -14.18 -8.24
N ALA A 151 7.13 -14.59 -8.46
CA ALA A 151 6.55 -15.75 -7.79
C ALA A 151 6.05 -16.84 -8.76
N GLN A 152 6.06 -16.59 -10.08
CA GLN A 152 5.51 -17.49 -11.10
C GLN A 152 4.09 -17.98 -10.75
N ALA A 153 3.27 -17.12 -10.17
CA ALA A 153 1.98 -17.44 -9.58
C ALA A 153 0.85 -16.64 -10.21
N ASP A 154 -0.39 -17.08 -9.92
CA ASP A 154 -1.61 -16.42 -10.37
C ASP A 154 -1.70 -14.99 -9.80
N PRO A 155 -1.81 -13.96 -10.64
CA PRO A 155 -1.97 -12.57 -10.21
C PRO A 155 -3.17 -12.33 -9.28
N ARG A 156 -4.22 -13.17 -9.33
CA ARG A 156 -5.37 -13.06 -8.42
C ARG A 156 -4.98 -13.20 -6.94
N ARG A 157 -3.86 -13.82 -6.63
CA ARG A 157 -3.30 -13.86 -5.27
C ARG A 157 -2.94 -12.49 -4.71
N LEU A 158 -2.82 -11.45 -5.55
CA LEU A 158 -2.66 -10.06 -5.12
C LEU A 158 -3.90 -9.49 -4.40
N PHE A 159 -5.04 -10.18 -4.41
CA PHE A 159 -6.18 -9.83 -3.54
C PHE A 159 -6.06 -10.38 -2.12
N HIS A 160 -5.10 -11.25 -1.83
CA HIS A 160 -4.81 -11.67 -0.46
C HIS A 160 -4.03 -10.57 0.27
N LEU A 161 -4.51 -10.18 1.45
CA LEU A 161 -3.97 -9.09 2.25
C LEU A 161 -2.44 -9.15 2.38
N ARG A 162 -1.93 -10.23 2.94
CA ARG A 162 -0.49 -10.39 3.18
C ARG A 162 0.32 -10.37 1.89
N THR A 163 -0.13 -11.09 0.86
CA THR A 163 0.56 -11.13 -0.44
C THR A 163 0.67 -9.75 -1.04
N ASN A 164 -0.42 -8.98 -1.05
CA ASN A 164 -0.44 -7.64 -1.64
C ASN A 164 0.50 -6.68 -0.91
N VAL A 165 0.40 -6.61 0.42
CA VAL A 165 1.25 -5.72 1.24
C VAL A 165 2.72 -6.12 1.13
N ARG A 166 3.02 -7.43 1.14
CA ARG A 166 4.38 -7.94 0.94
C ARG A 166 4.99 -7.49 -0.38
N PHE A 167 4.28 -7.74 -1.48
CA PHE A 167 4.76 -7.32 -2.81
C PHE A 167 4.95 -5.81 -2.88
N GLY A 168 3.98 -5.02 -2.41
CA GLY A 168 4.10 -3.57 -2.37
C GLY A 168 5.32 -3.09 -1.59
N CYS A 169 5.57 -3.64 -0.40
CA CYS A 169 6.73 -3.29 0.42
C CYS A 169 8.06 -3.69 -0.24
N VAL A 170 8.16 -4.90 -0.80
CA VAL A 170 9.38 -5.38 -1.48
C VAL A 170 9.69 -4.52 -2.71
N ILE A 171 8.69 -4.18 -3.52
CA ILE A 171 8.83 -3.35 -4.71
C ILE A 171 9.26 -1.91 -4.32
N LEU A 172 8.61 -1.32 -3.29
CA LEU A 172 9.00 0.00 -2.83
C LEU A 172 10.43 0.01 -2.27
N ARG A 173 10.81 -1.02 -1.50
CA ARG A 173 12.18 -1.16 -1.00
C ARG A 173 13.19 -1.25 -2.15
N HIS A 174 12.91 -2.05 -3.16
CA HIS A 174 13.73 -2.13 -4.36
C HIS A 174 13.93 -0.76 -5.02
N TYR A 175 12.86 0.01 -5.20
CA TYR A 175 12.97 1.34 -5.78
C TYR A 175 13.71 2.33 -4.87
N LEU A 176 13.55 2.22 -3.56
CA LEU A 176 14.27 3.04 -2.60
C LEU A 176 15.78 2.76 -2.63
N ASP A 177 16.17 1.49 -2.75
CA ASP A 177 17.58 1.10 -2.92
C ASP A 177 18.14 1.60 -4.25
N ARG A 178 17.36 1.49 -5.33
CA ARG A 178 17.72 1.97 -6.66
C ARG A 178 17.90 3.49 -6.74
N GLU A 179 17.17 4.24 -5.94
CA GLU A 179 17.27 5.71 -5.83
C GLU A 179 18.19 6.15 -4.67
N ALA A 180 19.07 5.26 -4.20
CA ALA A 180 20.05 5.55 -3.14
C ALA A 180 19.42 6.15 -1.85
N GLY A 181 18.20 5.74 -1.52
CA GLY A 181 17.47 6.21 -0.34
C GLY A 181 16.57 7.45 -0.59
N ASP A 182 16.57 8.02 -1.79
CA ASP A 182 15.65 9.11 -2.14
C ASP A 182 14.21 8.60 -2.21
N LEU A 183 13.47 8.82 -1.13
CA LEU A 183 12.08 8.37 -1.01
C LEU A 183 11.16 9.04 -2.03
N PHE A 184 11.38 10.32 -2.33
CA PHE A 184 10.55 11.04 -3.30
C PHE A 184 10.67 10.43 -4.70
N MET A 185 11.89 10.14 -5.13
CA MET A 185 12.14 9.52 -6.42
C MET A 185 11.68 8.05 -6.45
N ALA A 186 11.85 7.32 -5.35
CA ALA A 186 11.38 5.94 -5.21
C ALA A 186 9.86 5.84 -5.32
N LEU A 187 9.12 6.72 -4.66
CA LEU A 187 7.67 6.84 -4.77
C LEU A 187 7.24 7.15 -6.22
N GLY A 188 7.96 8.05 -6.89
CA GLY A 188 7.72 8.33 -8.30
C GLY A 188 7.92 7.09 -9.19
N ARG A 189 8.94 6.26 -8.92
CA ARG A 189 9.11 4.97 -9.63
C ARG A 189 8.01 3.98 -9.31
N TYR A 190 7.65 3.88 -8.04
CA TYR A 190 6.58 2.99 -7.59
C TYR A 190 5.27 3.23 -8.36
N ASN A 191 4.91 4.48 -8.54
CA ASN A 191 3.71 4.87 -9.30
C ASN A 191 3.94 4.90 -10.83
N GLY A 192 5.18 4.89 -11.32
CA GLY A 192 5.52 5.09 -12.73
C GLY A 192 5.55 6.56 -13.17
N SER A 193 5.60 7.48 -12.21
CA SER A 193 5.63 8.94 -12.44
C SER A 193 6.94 9.59 -11.98
N ARG A 194 8.08 8.87 -12.09
CA ARG A 194 9.39 9.35 -11.65
C ARG A 194 9.68 10.77 -12.15
N GLY A 195 10.10 11.65 -11.23
CA GLY A 195 10.37 13.05 -11.52
C GLY A 195 9.14 13.95 -11.52
N ARG A 196 7.92 13.42 -11.32
CA ARG A 196 6.68 14.19 -11.16
C ARG A 196 6.31 14.28 -9.69
N ALA A 197 5.97 15.49 -9.22
CA ALA A 197 5.76 15.73 -7.79
C ALA A 197 4.41 15.25 -7.24
N ALA A 198 3.37 15.17 -8.05
CA ALA A 198 2.00 14.97 -7.59
C ALA A 198 1.81 13.71 -6.73
N TYR A 199 2.29 12.56 -7.21
CA TYR A 199 2.13 11.31 -6.47
C TYR A 199 3.04 11.24 -5.22
N PRO A 200 4.35 11.51 -5.29
CA PRO A 200 5.18 11.51 -4.09
C PRO A 200 4.67 12.47 -3.01
N GLN A 201 4.23 13.67 -3.37
CA GLN A 201 3.65 14.61 -2.41
C GLN A 201 2.37 14.08 -1.77
N ALA A 202 1.47 13.46 -2.55
CA ALA A 202 0.25 12.85 -2.03
C ALA A 202 0.57 11.70 -1.05
N ALA A 203 1.53 10.82 -1.38
CA ALA A 203 1.95 9.73 -0.53
C ALA A 203 2.58 10.20 0.79
N LEU A 204 3.47 11.20 0.74
CA LEU A 204 4.10 11.79 1.92
C LEU A 204 3.08 12.54 2.79
N ALA A 205 2.15 13.27 2.19
CA ALA A 205 1.06 13.92 2.91
C ALA A 205 0.12 12.88 3.57
N ALA A 206 -0.12 11.74 2.91
CA ALA A 206 -0.85 10.64 3.50
C ALA A 206 -0.09 10.02 4.67
N GLN A 207 1.20 9.72 4.52
CA GLN A 207 2.04 9.23 5.62
C GLN A 207 1.98 10.15 6.85
N ALA A 208 2.05 11.48 6.64
CA ALA A 208 2.00 12.45 7.72
C ALA A 208 0.71 12.37 8.56
N ARG A 209 -0.41 11.96 7.96
CA ARG A 209 -1.68 11.76 8.69
C ARG A 209 -1.69 10.55 9.62
N TRP A 210 -0.75 9.60 9.42
CA TRP A 210 -0.57 8.41 10.25
C TRP A 210 0.52 8.58 11.31
N LYS A 211 1.34 9.63 11.22
CA LYS A 211 2.31 10.00 12.28
C LYS A 211 1.59 10.79 13.38
N ILE A 212 1.58 10.25 14.61
CA ILE A 212 1.00 10.87 15.81
C ILE A 212 2.17 11.36 16.67
#